data_e3a96b9f1ff1474001b323e0d98d7aa4
#
_entry.id   e3a96b9f1ff1474001b323e0d98d7aa4
#
_cell.length_a   1.000
_cell.length_b   1.000
_cell.length_c   1.000
_cell.angle_alpha   90.00
_cell.angle_beta   90.00
_cell.angle_gamma   90.00
#
_symmetry.space_group_name_H-M   'P 1'
#
loop_
_entity.id
_entity.type
_entity.pdbx_description
1 polymer ?
#
loop_
_entity_poly.entity_id
_entity_poly.type
_entity_poly.pdbx_seq_one_letter_code
_entity_poly.pdbx_strand_id
1 'polypeptide(L)'
;LADARQVYQIGGATGVSWSDVGSPSFIDEDFAPGSIRPLSTELSHNLISTMRDRGGDITSLVSIYTLPANWPDTRGFAIDGDSTTAFVHPPRIDFFRPGYFYTTPMYFDLGAPFPVERVVFSTRPDQPGNKIRQYRFYLNNGSAESRDEKGNIVWTLIHNERDNLNSRVELEVEPQIVRHLYLHPLEVGDTWEVAEFEVYGQGFVPKASYVSDPIDLGGLSSLGRVWWSGQRDVDSKILIQTRSGSDNQPEVYWRKTGVGDQQVFTLANGTPMSRADYFALPQNVRGRITQDLENWSVWHTYEYEDGLDGTRILSPGPRQFVQLRID
;
A
#
# COMPACT_ATOMS: atom_id res chain seq x y z
N LEU A 1 20.70 10.09 -45.12
CA LEU A 1 20.30 9.27 -43.94
C LEU A 1 19.20 10.07 -43.26
N ALA A 2 17.95 9.62 -43.34
CA ALA A 2 16.86 10.21 -42.59
C ALA A 2 17.17 10.07 -41.09
N ASP A 3 17.14 11.19 -40.40
CA ASP A 3 17.33 11.25 -38.94
C ASP A 3 16.09 10.58 -38.31
N ALA A 4 16.18 9.28 -38.04
CA ALA A 4 15.07 8.51 -37.48
C ALA A 4 14.97 8.82 -35.96
N ARG A 5 14.41 10.00 -35.63
CA ARG A 5 14.06 10.34 -34.26
C ARG A 5 12.82 9.55 -33.87
N GLN A 6 12.95 8.75 -32.84
CA GLN A 6 11.83 8.05 -32.23
C GLN A 6 11.41 8.79 -30.96
N VAL A 7 10.12 9.02 -30.81
CA VAL A 7 9.51 9.57 -29.59
C VAL A 7 8.78 8.45 -28.89
N TYR A 8 9.07 8.25 -27.63
CA TYR A 8 8.33 7.35 -26.75
C TYR A 8 7.54 8.18 -25.74
N GLN A 9 6.24 7.97 -25.70
CA GLN A 9 5.32 8.73 -24.83
C GLN A 9 4.56 7.79 -23.91
N ILE A 10 4.59 8.09 -22.61
CA ILE A 10 3.76 7.44 -21.60
C ILE A 10 2.69 8.45 -21.16
N GLY A 11 1.44 7.99 -21.10
CA GLY A 11 0.31 8.85 -20.74
C GLY A 11 -0.06 9.88 -21.82
N GLY A 12 -0.90 10.84 -21.46
CA GLY A 12 -1.49 11.79 -22.39
C GLY A 12 -2.50 11.13 -23.34
N ALA A 13 -2.99 11.90 -24.30
CA ALA A 13 -4.06 11.45 -25.21
C ALA A 13 -3.64 10.36 -26.20
N THR A 14 -2.35 10.24 -26.51
CA THR A 14 -1.81 9.37 -27.58
C THR A 14 -0.69 8.44 -27.13
N GLY A 15 -0.24 8.57 -25.89
CA GLY A 15 0.80 7.71 -25.32
C GLY A 15 0.26 6.35 -24.86
N VAL A 16 1.16 5.45 -24.52
CA VAL A 16 0.80 4.18 -23.87
C VAL A 16 0.32 4.43 -22.45
N SER A 17 -0.59 3.58 -21.96
CA SER A 17 -1.10 3.68 -20.59
C SER A 17 0.05 3.50 -19.57
N TRP A 18 -0.03 4.19 -18.44
CA TRP A 18 0.95 4.10 -17.37
C TRP A 18 1.06 2.68 -16.80
N SER A 19 -0.08 2.03 -16.55
CA SER A 19 -0.15 0.66 -16.02
C SER A 19 0.31 -0.42 -17.01
N ASP A 20 0.20 -0.16 -18.33
CA ASP A 20 0.63 -1.11 -19.37
C ASP A 20 2.17 -1.21 -19.47
N VAL A 21 2.88 -0.17 -19.05
CA VAL A 21 4.34 -0.05 -19.25
C VAL A 21 5.09 0.30 -17.95
N GLY A 22 4.50 0.02 -16.81
CA GLY A 22 5.15 0.27 -15.54
C GLY A 22 4.35 -0.19 -14.33
N SER A 23 4.88 0.13 -13.16
CA SER A 23 4.34 -0.27 -11.87
C SER A 23 4.02 0.96 -11.03
N PRO A 24 2.73 1.37 -10.96
CA PRO A 24 2.29 2.42 -10.07
C PRO A 24 2.24 1.93 -8.61
N SER A 25 2.56 2.82 -7.68
CA SER A 25 2.43 2.60 -6.23
C SER A 25 1.76 3.81 -5.59
N PHE A 26 0.56 3.62 -5.07
CA PHE A 26 -0.29 4.68 -4.51
C PHE A 26 -0.61 5.80 -5.50
N ILE A 27 -0.85 5.43 -6.74
CA ILE A 27 -1.18 6.33 -7.85
C ILE A 27 -2.61 6.08 -8.29
N ASP A 28 -3.30 7.18 -8.62
CA ASP A 28 -4.61 7.23 -9.26
C ASP A 28 -4.41 7.57 -10.75
N GLU A 29 -4.77 6.63 -11.63
CA GLU A 29 -4.73 6.77 -13.08
C GLU A 29 -6.10 7.16 -13.67
N ASP A 30 -7.16 7.07 -12.86
CA ASP A 30 -8.54 7.25 -13.32
C ASP A 30 -9.04 8.69 -13.19
N PHE A 31 -8.29 9.57 -12.52
CA PHE A 31 -8.76 10.95 -12.29
C PHE A 31 -8.83 11.79 -13.57
N ALA A 32 -7.98 11.53 -14.55
CA ALA A 32 -8.00 12.17 -15.85
C ALA A 32 -7.27 11.30 -16.90
N PRO A 33 -7.81 11.17 -18.14
CA PRO A 33 -7.23 10.32 -19.16
C PRO A 33 -5.75 10.61 -19.43
N GLY A 34 -4.92 9.57 -19.31
CA GLY A 34 -3.49 9.61 -19.60
C GLY A 34 -2.64 10.39 -18.59
N SER A 35 -3.21 10.79 -17.48
CA SER A 35 -2.49 11.46 -16.38
C SER A 35 -2.42 10.58 -15.16
N ILE A 36 -1.47 10.87 -14.27
CA ILE A 36 -1.32 10.20 -12.96
C ILE A 36 -1.25 11.24 -11.86
N ARG A 37 -1.78 10.90 -10.70
CA ARG A 37 -1.61 11.67 -9.46
C ARG A 37 -1.49 10.71 -8.26
N PRO A 38 -0.99 11.16 -7.10
CA PRO A 38 -1.10 10.39 -5.87
C PRO A 38 -2.57 10.06 -5.54
N LEU A 39 -2.80 8.89 -4.93
CA LEU A 39 -4.12 8.56 -4.37
C LEU A 39 -4.56 9.66 -3.41
N SER A 40 -5.85 9.98 -3.42
CA SER A 40 -6.45 10.99 -2.57
C SER A 40 -7.76 10.51 -1.95
N THR A 41 -8.21 11.20 -0.92
CA THR A 41 -9.50 10.99 -0.29
C THR A 41 -10.18 12.31 0.02
N GLU A 42 -11.49 12.28 0.14
CA GLU A 42 -12.36 13.39 0.51
C GLU A 42 -13.19 13.01 1.72
N LEU A 43 -13.64 13.99 2.51
CA LEU A 43 -14.43 13.77 3.74
C LEU A 43 -15.74 13.00 3.52
N SER A 44 -16.26 13.00 2.30
CA SER A 44 -17.46 12.24 1.91
C SER A 44 -17.18 10.77 1.58
N HIS A 45 -15.91 10.39 1.36
CA HIS A 45 -15.53 9.06 0.95
C HIS A 45 -15.10 8.20 2.13
N ASN A 46 -15.80 7.09 2.34
CA ASN A 46 -15.40 6.08 3.32
C ASN A 46 -14.23 5.25 2.78
N LEU A 47 -13.03 5.45 3.33
CA LEU A 47 -11.80 4.75 2.93
C LEU A 47 -11.89 3.22 3.06
N ILE A 48 -12.73 2.71 3.94
CA ILE A 48 -12.94 1.27 4.15
C ILE A 48 -13.61 0.63 2.94
N SER A 49 -14.54 1.33 2.27
CA SER A 49 -15.31 0.78 1.15
C SER A 49 -14.45 0.30 -0.02
N THR A 50 -13.28 0.90 -0.20
CA THR A 50 -12.33 0.61 -1.30
C THR A 50 -10.97 0.07 -0.82
N MET A 51 -10.85 -0.28 0.46
CA MET A 51 -9.55 -0.72 1.00
C MET A 51 -9.06 -2.03 0.36
N ARG A 52 -9.97 -2.96 0.01
CA ARG A 52 -9.61 -4.23 -0.63
C ARG A 52 -9.05 -4.07 -2.03
N ASP A 53 -9.50 -3.07 -2.77
CA ASP A 53 -9.01 -2.74 -4.11
C ASP A 53 -7.53 -2.30 -4.06
N ARG A 54 -7.11 -1.79 -2.91
CA ARG A 54 -5.72 -1.37 -2.62
C ARG A 54 -4.90 -2.44 -1.89
N GLY A 55 -5.43 -3.67 -1.77
CA GLY A 55 -4.75 -4.77 -1.08
C GLY A 55 -4.84 -4.73 0.45
N GLY A 56 -5.67 -3.85 1.02
CA GLY A 56 -6.01 -3.85 2.43
C GLY A 56 -7.03 -4.93 2.80
N ASP A 57 -7.20 -5.20 4.08
CA ASP A 57 -8.23 -6.12 4.58
C ASP A 57 -8.46 -5.92 6.08
N ILE A 58 -9.53 -6.55 6.58
CA ILE A 58 -9.82 -6.69 8.00
C ILE A 58 -9.31 -8.04 8.51
N THR A 59 -8.52 -8.01 9.57
CA THR A 59 -7.98 -9.21 10.23
C THR A 59 -8.02 -9.07 11.75
N SER A 60 -7.43 -10.02 12.46
CA SER A 60 -7.19 -9.90 13.89
C SER A 60 -5.75 -10.31 14.19
N LEU A 61 -5.11 -9.60 15.11
CA LEU A 61 -3.70 -9.83 15.49
C LEU A 61 -3.55 -10.91 16.57
N VAL A 62 -4.64 -11.53 16.99
CA VAL A 62 -4.60 -12.65 17.94
C VAL A 62 -4.50 -13.98 17.22
N SER A 63 -4.14 -15.02 17.98
CA SER A 63 -4.06 -16.38 17.43
C SER A 63 -5.40 -16.82 16.84
N ILE A 64 -5.36 -17.46 15.68
CA ILE A 64 -6.55 -18.02 15.03
C ILE A 64 -7.35 -18.95 15.95
N TYR A 65 -6.70 -19.64 16.87
CA TYR A 65 -7.35 -20.53 17.85
C TYR A 65 -8.14 -19.79 18.92
N THR A 66 -7.94 -18.50 19.05
CA THR A 66 -8.68 -17.65 20.01
C THR A 66 -9.80 -16.85 19.33
N LEU A 67 -9.90 -16.91 18.00
CA LEU A 67 -10.97 -16.24 17.27
C LEU A 67 -12.31 -17.01 17.40
N PRO A 68 -13.45 -16.31 17.35
CA PRO A 68 -14.76 -16.97 17.23
C PRO A 68 -14.85 -17.78 15.95
N ALA A 69 -15.60 -18.88 15.97
CA ALA A 69 -15.76 -19.74 14.79
C ALA A 69 -16.39 -19.00 13.59
N ASN A 70 -17.25 -18.02 13.84
CA ASN A 70 -17.88 -17.20 12.81
C ASN A 70 -16.97 -16.08 12.25
N TRP A 71 -15.80 -15.83 12.83
CA TRP A 71 -14.90 -14.75 12.38
C TRP A 71 -14.55 -14.82 10.89
N PRO A 72 -14.14 -15.95 10.32
CA PRO A 72 -13.77 -16.01 8.90
C PRO A 72 -14.91 -15.61 7.97
N ASP A 73 -16.14 -15.99 8.31
CA ASP A 73 -17.33 -15.82 7.46
C ASP A 73 -18.01 -14.46 7.63
N THR A 74 -17.93 -13.89 8.83
CA THR A 74 -18.73 -12.69 9.20
C THR A 74 -17.92 -11.43 9.45
N ARG A 75 -16.59 -11.49 9.53
CA ARG A 75 -15.74 -10.29 9.72
C ARG A 75 -15.98 -9.23 8.64
N GLY A 76 -16.30 -9.67 7.42
CA GLY A 76 -16.56 -8.79 6.29
C GLY A 76 -17.82 -7.94 6.45
N PHE A 77 -18.79 -8.38 7.27
CA PHE A 77 -20.01 -7.62 7.53
C PHE A 77 -19.76 -6.31 8.28
N ALA A 78 -18.61 -6.17 8.94
CA ALA A 78 -18.24 -4.91 9.58
C ALA A 78 -17.81 -3.82 8.58
N ILE A 79 -17.75 -4.12 7.29
CA ILE A 79 -17.19 -3.24 6.25
C ILE A 79 -17.89 -3.38 4.90
N ASP A 80 -19.08 -3.97 4.84
CA ASP A 80 -19.79 -4.28 3.59
C ASP A 80 -20.74 -3.16 3.11
N GLY A 81 -20.95 -2.13 3.92
CA GLY A 81 -21.84 -1.01 3.62
C GLY A 81 -23.31 -1.31 3.93
N ASP A 82 -23.61 -2.45 4.56
CA ASP A 82 -24.96 -2.84 4.94
C ASP A 82 -25.11 -2.85 6.48
N SER A 83 -25.67 -1.79 7.02
CA SER A 83 -25.90 -1.65 8.47
C SER A 83 -26.84 -2.68 9.08
N THR A 84 -27.45 -3.57 8.26
CA THR A 84 -28.32 -4.66 8.74
C THR A 84 -27.57 -5.96 8.97
N THR A 85 -26.33 -6.09 8.47
CA THR A 85 -25.40 -7.18 8.75
C THR A 85 -24.40 -6.78 9.83
N ALA A 86 -23.74 -7.73 10.49
CA ALA A 86 -22.72 -7.42 11.48
C ALA A 86 -21.77 -8.60 11.72
N PHE A 87 -20.52 -8.27 12.04
CA PHE A 87 -19.71 -9.20 12.82
C PHE A 87 -20.20 -9.20 14.26
N VAL A 88 -20.71 -10.34 14.72
CA VAL A 88 -21.19 -10.53 16.09
C VAL A 88 -20.19 -11.35 16.86
N HIS A 89 -19.61 -10.76 17.92
CA HIS A 89 -18.77 -11.49 18.87
C HIS A 89 -19.63 -12.16 19.93
N PRO A 90 -19.67 -13.52 19.98
CA PRO A 90 -20.38 -14.23 21.02
C PRO A 90 -19.64 -14.16 22.35
N PRO A 91 -20.33 -14.31 23.50
CA PRO A 91 -19.66 -14.51 24.78
C PRO A 91 -18.69 -15.69 24.70
N ARG A 92 -17.43 -15.51 25.08
CA ARG A 92 -16.42 -16.58 25.01
C ARG A 92 -15.74 -16.78 26.35
N ILE A 93 -15.77 -18.02 26.81
CA ILE A 93 -15.11 -18.50 28.01
C ILE A 93 -14.08 -19.53 27.59
N ASP A 94 -12.85 -19.41 28.10
CA ASP A 94 -11.85 -20.48 27.92
C ASP A 94 -12.21 -21.68 28.82
N PHE A 95 -12.67 -22.77 28.22
CA PHE A 95 -12.99 -24.01 28.95
C PHE A 95 -11.75 -24.66 29.61
N PHE A 96 -10.55 -24.42 29.07
CA PHE A 96 -9.31 -24.97 29.61
C PHE A 96 -8.71 -24.06 30.71
N ARG A 97 -9.16 -22.80 30.79
CA ARG A 97 -8.72 -21.81 31.79
C ARG A 97 -9.93 -21.08 32.32
N PRO A 98 -10.67 -21.66 33.28
CA PRO A 98 -11.83 -21.01 33.89
C PRO A 98 -11.51 -19.61 34.39
N GLY A 99 -12.31 -18.61 33.97
CA GLY A 99 -12.08 -17.21 34.30
C GLY A 99 -11.27 -16.43 33.26
N TYR A 100 -10.77 -17.07 32.21
CA TYR A 100 -10.24 -16.38 31.05
C TYR A 100 -11.30 -16.17 29.98
N PHE A 101 -11.38 -14.97 29.51
CA PHE A 101 -12.31 -14.56 28.46
C PHE A 101 -11.49 -14.02 27.29
N TYR A 102 -11.94 -14.26 26.08
CA TYR A 102 -11.28 -13.77 24.88
C TYR A 102 -12.13 -12.68 24.25
N THR A 103 -11.49 -11.61 23.86
CA THR A 103 -12.06 -10.62 22.94
C THR A 103 -11.42 -10.78 21.58
N THR A 104 -12.07 -10.24 20.54
CA THR A 104 -11.58 -10.28 19.19
C THR A 104 -11.21 -8.86 18.75
N PRO A 105 -9.94 -8.46 18.90
CA PRO A 105 -9.51 -7.18 18.37
C PRO A 105 -9.62 -7.18 16.84
N MET A 106 -10.10 -6.07 16.28
CA MET A 106 -10.26 -5.87 14.85
C MET A 106 -9.14 -4.98 14.34
N TYR A 107 -8.38 -5.49 13.38
CA TYR A 107 -7.30 -4.78 12.72
C TYR A 107 -7.67 -4.51 11.27
N PHE A 108 -7.54 -3.26 10.86
CA PHE A 108 -7.83 -2.79 9.51
C PHE A 108 -6.56 -2.26 8.87
N ASP A 109 -6.20 -2.76 7.69
CA ASP A 109 -5.18 -2.18 6.82
C ASP A 109 -5.90 -1.45 5.68
N LEU A 110 -5.75 -0.14 5.59
CA LEU A 110 -6.36 0.66 4.52
C LEU A 110 -5.76 0.40 3.12
N GLY A 111 -4.69 -0.40 3.03
CA GLY A 111 -3.95 -0.67 1.80
C GLY A 111 -2.99 0.44 1.40
N ALA A 112 -3.24 1.68 1.83
CA ALA A 112 -2.38 2.84 1.62
C ALA A 112 -2.46 3.80 2.82
N PRO A 113 -1.43 4.64 3.06
CA PRO A 113 -1.43 5.63 4.14
C PRO A 113 -2.20 6.88 3.70
N PHE A 114 -3.38 7.11 4.27
CA PHE A 114 -4.21 8.30 3.99
C PHE A 114 -4.22 9.27 5.17
N PRO A 115 -4.48 10.57 4.92
CA PRO A 115 -4.91 11.47 5.98
C PRO A 115 -6.24 10.97 6.56
N VAL A 116 -6.33 10.85 7.88
CA VAL A 116 -7.55 10.43 8.59
C VAL A 116 -7.88 11.46 9.65
N GLU A 117 -9.16 11.83 9.72
CA GLU A 117 -9.68 12.82 10.65
C GLU A 117 -10.85 12.29 11.48
N ARG A 118 -11.53 11.24 11.01
CA ARG A 118 -12.72 10.71 11.65
C ARG A 118 -12.85 9.22 11.44
N VAL A 119 -13.24 8.52 12.50
CA VAL A 119 -13.55 7.08 12.47
C VAL A 119 -14.92 6.87 13.09
N VAL A 120 -15.72 6.02 12.47
CA VAL A 120 -17.06 5.68 12.94
C VAL A 120 -17.21 4.19 13.01
N PHE A 121 -17.88 3.69 14.03
CA PHE A 121 -18.36 2.31 14.07
C PHE A 121 -19.72 2.22 14.76
N SER A 122 -20.52 1.23 14.36
CA SER A 122 -21.88 1.10 14.85
C SER A 122 -22.31 -0.34 15.01
N THR A 123 -23.35 -0.55 15.82
CA THR A 123 -24.14 -1.78 15.86
C THR A 123 -25.26 -1.72 14.83
N ARG A 124 -25.90 -2.86 14.58
CA ARG A 124 -27.15 -2.87 13.80
C ARG A 124 -28.23 -2.02 14.47
N PRO A 125 -29.08 -1.34 13.68
CA PRO A 125 -30.15 -0.50 14.23
C PRO A 125 -31.14 -1.24 15.12
N ASP A 126 -31.42 -2.53 14.84
CA ASP A 126 -32.32 -3.40 15.60
C ASP A 126 -31.63 -4.07 16.82
N GLN A 127 -30.32 -3.92 16.98
CA GLN A 127 -29.51 -4.50 18.06
C GLN A 127 -28.67 -3.46 18.83
N PRO A 128 -29.23 -2.33 19.26
CA PRO A 128 -28.46 -1.25 19.91
C PRO A 128 -27.86 -1.66 21.27
N GLY A 129 -28.34 -2.79 21.82
CA GLY A 129 -27.78 -3.37 23.06
C GLY A 129 -26.41 -4.03 22.88
N ASN A 130 -26.09 -4.48 21.67
CA ASN A 130 -24.84 -5.19 21.36
C ASN A 130 -23.66 -4.25 21.13
N LYS A 131 -23.72 -3.02 21.63
CA LYS A 131 -22.63 -2.04 21.51
C LYS A 131 -21.39 -2.45 22.29
N ILE A 132 -20.23 -2.07 21.79
CA ILE A 132 -18.96 -2.22 22.52
C ILE A 132 -18.91 -1.15 23.60
N ARG A 133 -18.99 -1.57 24.88
CA ARG A 133 -18.98 -0.63 26.03
C ARG A 133 -17.59 -0.19 26.42
N GLN A 134 -16.62 -1.09 26.31
CA GLN A 134 -15.26 -0.80 26.69
C GLN A 134 -14.31 -1.16 25.55
N TYR A 135 -13.52 -0.19 25.11
CA TYR A 135 -12.58 -0.40 24.02
C TYR A 135 -11.38 0.54 24.10
N ARG A 136 -10.32 0.13 23.43
CA ARG A 136 -9.20 0.99 23.07
C ARG A 136 -9.12 1.09 21.56
N PHE A 137 -8.78 2.27 21.09
CA PHE A 137 -8.60 2.52 19.67
C PHE A 137 -7.21 3.05 19.41
N TYR A 138 -6.53 2.46 18.41
CA TYR A 138 -5.16 2.76 18.09
C TYR A 138 -4.99 3.00 16.60
N LEU A 139 -4.00 3.82 16.26
CA LEU A 139 -3.59 4.11 14.90
C LEU A 139 -2.10 3.84 14.68
N ASN A 140 -1.73 3.66 13.40
CA ASN A 140 -0.35 3.59 12.95
C ASN A 140 -0.28 4.05 11.49
N ASN A 141 0.78 4.77 11.11
CA ASN A 141 0.93 5.35 9.78
C ASN A 141 1.47 4.37 8.71
N GLY A 142 1.89 3.17 9.10
CA GLY A 142 2.41 2.14 8.20
C GLY A 142 3.86 2.38 7.73
N SER A 143 4.54 3.42 8.20
CA SER A 143 5.93 3.68 7.83
C SER A 143 6.89 2.67 8.46
N ALA A 144 8.11 2.57 7.91
CA ALA A 144 9.15 1.70 8.46
C ALA A 144 9.57 2.14 9.87
N GLU A 145 9.59 3.44 10.12
CA GLU A 145 9.95 4.05 11.41
C GLU A 145 8.89 3.79 12.50
N SER A 146 7.67 3.45 12.10
CA SER A 146 6.57 3.09 13.00
C SER A 146 6.55 1.60 13.37
N ARG A 147 7.66 0.90 13.15
CA ARG A 147 7.87 -0.50 13.54
C ARG A 147 8.99 -0.62 14.55
N ASP A 148 8.88 -1.62 15.44
CA ASP A 148 9.95 -1.96 16.37
C ASP A 148 11.12 -2.69 15.67
N GLU A 149 12.20 -2.97 16.38
CA GLU A 149 13.39 -3.69 15.87
C GLU A 149 13.06 -5.11 15.34
N LYS A 150 11.93 -5.69 15.75
CA LYS A 150 11.44 -6.99 15.28
C LYS A 150 10.48 -6.88 14.09
N GLY A 151 10.19 -5.64 13.64
CA GLY A 151 9.26 -5.35 12.55
C GLY A 151 7.78 -5.32 12.96
N ASN A 152 7.45 -5.39 14.26
CA ASN A 152 6.06 -5.28 14.72
C ASN A 152 5.59 -3.83 14.66
N ILE A 153 4.29 -3.65 14.41
CA ILE A 153 3.66 -2.33 14.40
C ILE A 153 3.69 -1.72 15.81
N VAL A 154 4.18 -0.50 15.93
CA VAL A 154 4.10 0.31 17.15
C VAL A 154 2.82 1.12 17.11
N TRP A 155 1.90 0.82 18.02
CA TRP A 155 0.56 1.40 18.06
C TRP A 155 0.52 2.68 18.88
N THR A 156 -0.13 3.71 18.34
CA THR A 156 -0.44 4.94 19.07
C THR A 156 -1.86 4.86 19.60
N LEU A 157 -2.04 4.91 20.91
CA LEU A 157 -3.36 4.96 21.55
C LEU A 157 -4.01 6.33 21.30
N ILE A 158 -5.18 6.32 20.68
CA ILE A 158 -5.96 7.52 20.36
C ILE A 158 -7.11 7.69 21.37
N HIS A 159 -7.80 6.59 21.70
CA HIS A 159 -8.97 6.64 22.57
C HIS A 159 -9.02 5.43 23.49
N ASN A 160 -9.48 5.64 24.73
CA ASN A 160 -9.69 4.58 25.71
C ASN A 160 -11.04 4.82 26.40
N GLU A 161 -12.04 4.10 25.95
CA GLU A 161 -13.42 4.17 26.46
C GLU A 161 -13.67 3.08 27.51
N ARG A 162 -14.35 3.44 28.59
CA ARG A 162 -14.66 2.52 29.68
C ARG A 162 -16.16 2.29 29.94
N ASP A 163 -17.00 3.14 29.37
CA ASP A 163 -18.47 3.02 29.53
C ASP A 163 -19.20 3.70 28.37
N ASN A 164 -19.00 3.20 27.15
CA ASN A 164 -19.73 3.69 25.98
C ASN A 164 -21.22 3.33 26.06
N LEU A 165 -22.06 4.34 25.96
CA LEU A 165 -23.51 4.20 25.94
C LEU A 165 -24.12 4.28 24.53
N ASN A 166 -23.33 4.60 23.52
CA ASN A 166 -23.80 4.86 22.16
C ASN A 166 -23.69 3.60 21.28
N SER A 167 -24.73 3.34 20.51
CA SER A 167 -24.75 2.28 19.48
C SER A 167 -24.01 2.69 18.20
N ARG A 168 -23.82 3.99 17.98
CA ARG A 168 -22.94 4.58 16.95
C ARG A 168 -21.92 5.47 17.65
N VAL A 169 -20.67 5.13 17.47
CA VAL A 169 -19.53 5.86 18.00
C VAL A 169 -18.89 6.64 16.86
N GLU A 170 -18.58 7.89 17.11
CA GLU A 170 -17.84 8.76 16.18
C GLU A 170 -16.64 9.33 16.94
N LEU A 171 -15.44 9.03 16.44
CA LEU A 171 -14.17 9.48 16.99
C LEU A 171 -13.56 10.51 16.06
N GLU A 172 -13.51 11.75 16.49
CA GLU A 172 -12.69 12.77 15.86
C GLU A 172 -11.23 12.51 16.18
N VAL A 173 -10.40 12.54 15.16
CA VAL A 173 -8.95 12.31 15.25
C VAL A 173 -8.24 13.55 14.74
N GLU A 174 -7.21 13.99 15.45
CA GLU A 174 -6.33 15.04 14.91
C GLU A 174 -5.82 14.59 13.54
N PRO A 175 -5.96 15.42 12.46
CA PRO A 175 -5.59 15.02 11.11
C PRO A 175 -4.18 14.47 11.03
N GLN A 176 -4.04 13.21 10.66
CA GLN A 176 -2.76 12.53 10.59
C GLN A 176 -2.77 11.41 9.55
N ILE A 177 -1.58 11.03 9.08
CA ILE A 177 -1.43 9.92 8.15
C ILE A 177 -1.64 8.60 8.88
N VAL A 178 -2.55 7.78 8.37
CA VAL A 178 -2.94 6.47 8.93
C VAL A 178 -3.01 5.44 7.81
N ARG A 179 -2.40 4.28 8.05
CA ARG A 179 -2.59 3.08 7.24
C ARG A 179 -3.29 1.98 8.02
N HIS A 180 -2.94 1.83 9.30
CA HIS A 180 -3.41 0.75 10.13
C HIS A 180 -4.24 1.28 11.29
N LEU A 181 -5.41 0.67 11.50
CA LEU A 181 -6.31 0.96 12.61
C LEU A 181 -6.53 -0.30 13.43
N TYR A 182 -6.68 -0.14 14.74
CA TYR A 182 -6.84 -1.27 15.65
C TYR A 182 -7.90 -0.93 16.70
N LEU A 183 -9.07 -1.54 16.54
CA LEU A 183 -10.15 -1.50 17.53
C LEU A 183 -10.01 -2.70 18.45
N HIS A 184 -9.78 -2.45 19.72
CA HIS A 184 -9.62 -3.48 20.74
C HIS A 184 -10.76 -3.42 21.75
N PRO A 185 -11.85 -4.16 21.56
CA PRO A 185 -12.87 -4.35 22.60
C PRO A 185 -12.24 -4.97 23.84
N LEU A 186 -12.62 -4.46 25.01
CA LEU A 186 -12.12 -4.94 26.30
C LEU A 186 -13.14 -5.77 27.06
N GLU A 187 -14.37 -5.85 26.53
CA GLU A 187 -15.43 -6.63 27.12
C GLU A 187 -15.18 -8.12 27.01
N VAL A 188 -15.41 -8.78 28.10
CA VAL A 188 -15.25 -10.21 28.24
C VAL A 188 -16.57 -10.79 28.80
N GLY A 189 -17.13 -11.79 28.12
CA GLY A 189 -18.32 -12.48 28.58
C GLY A 189 -19.65 -11.97 28.03
N ASP A 190 -19.71 -10.78 27.44
CA ASP A 190 -20.89 -10.23 26.79
C ASP A 190 -20.85 -10.34 25.27
N THR A 191 -22.02 -10.33 24.64
CA THR A 191 -22.14 -10.20 23.19
C THR A 191 -21.95 -8.74 22.78
N TRP A 192 -21.10 -8.51 21.80
CA TRP A 192 -21.00 -7.22 21.15
C TRP A 192 -20.91 -7.40 19.62
N GLU A 193 -21.16 -6.35 18.86
CA GLU A 193 -21.10 -6.42 17.41
C GLU A 193 -20.55 -5.13 16.78
N VAL A 194 -20.06 -5.27 15.54
CA VAL A 194 -19.78 -4.16 14.63
C VAL A 194 -20.54 -4.43 13.32
N ALA A 195 -21.52 -3.59 13.01
CA ALA A 195 -22.26 -3.63 11.76
C ALA A 195 -21.51 -2.86 10.68
N GLU A 196 -21.02 -1.66 11.02
CA GLU A 196 -20.24 -0.85 10.11
C GLU A 196 -19.03 -0.24 10.81
N PHE A 197 -17.91 -0.22 10.08
CA PHE A 197 -16.71 0.52 10.45
C PHE A 197 -16.32 1.43 9.29
N GLU A 198 -16.23 2.72 9.55
CA GLU A 198 -16.06 3.76 8.54
C GLU A 198 -14.85 4.62 8.89
N VAL A 199 -14.09 5.04 7.89
CA VAL A 199 -12.90 5.90 8.06
C VAL A 199 -12.94 7.03 7.05
N TYR A 200 -12.74 8.26 7.52
CA TYR A 200 -12.84 9.47 6.72
C TYR A 200 -11.63 10.38 6.93
N GLY A 201 -11.28 11.10 5.87
CA GLY A 201 -10.25 12.11 5.90
C GLY A 201 -10.19 12.85 4.58
N GLN A 202 -9.27 13.81 4.47
CA GLN A 202 -9.13 14.65 3.29
C GLN A 202 -7.66 14.86 2.92
N GLY A 203 -7.34 14.71 1.64
CA GLY A 203 -6.01 14.97 1.10
C GLY A 203 -5.40 13.79 0.37
N PHE A 204 -4.11 13.89 0.11
CA PHE A 204 -3.34 12.91 -0.64
C PHE A 204 -2.53 11.98 0.27
N VAL A 205 -2.20 10.80 -0.24
CA VAL A 205 -1.17 9.96 0.37
C VAL A 205 0.16 10.74 0.44
N PRO A 206 0.97 10.54 1.48
CA PRO A 206 2.19 11.35 1.67
C PRO A 206 3.29 11.03 0.64
N LYS A 207 3.19 9.90 -0.02
CA LYS A 207 4.17 9.45 -1.02
C LYS A 207 3.52 8.52 -2.03
N ALA A 208 3.81 8.76 -3.31
CA ALA A 208 3.43 7.89 -4.42
C ALA A 208 4.65 7.70 -5.32
N SER A 209 4.69 6.62 -6.09
CA SER A 209 5.77 6.39 -7.05
C SER A 209 5.31 5.63 -8.27
N TYR A 210 5.96 5.90 -9.39
CA TYR A 210 5.83 5.17 -10.63
C TYR A 210 7.21 4.77 -11.14
N VAL A 211 7.35 3.51 -11.57
CA VAL A 211 8.58 3.04 -12.24
C VAL A 211 8.15 2.35 -13.53
N SER A 212 8.64 2.84 -14.68
CA SER A 212 8.36 2.20 -15.96
C SER A 212 9.04 0.83 -16.04
N ASP A 213 8.50 -0.07 -16.84
CA ASP A 213 9.27 -1.20 -17.33
C ASP A 213 10.45 -0.70 -18.19
N PRO A 214 11.47 -1.52 -18.44
CA PRO A 214 12.53 -1.17 -19.39
C PRO A 214 11.97 -0.89 -20.77
N ILE A 215 12.12 0.33 -21.25
CA ILE A 215 11.69 0.78 -22.58
C ILE A 215 12.75 0.35 -23.56
N ASP A 216 12.43 -0.57 -24.48
CA ASP A 216 13.33 -1.02 -25.55
C ASP A 216 13.33 -0.03 -26.71
N LEU A 217 14.49 0.53 -27.03
CA LEU A 217 14.70 1.46 -28.13
C LEU A 217 14.98 0.76 -29.46
N GLY A 218 14.88 -0.59 -29.50
CA GLY A 218 15.12 -1.40 -30.71
C GLY A 218 16.58 -1.59 -31.08
N GLY A 219 17.52 -1.11 -30.26
CA GLY A 219 18.96 -1.23 -30.45
C GLY A 219 19.73 -0.12 -29.74
N LEU A 220 21.07 -0.15 -29.91
CA LEU A 220 21.94 0.89 -29.34
C LEU A 220 21.56 2.26 -29.89
N SER A 221 21.03 3.11 -29.04
CA SER A 221 20.50 4.42 -29.40
C SER A 221 21.14 5.53 -28.58
N SER A 222 21.39 6.67 -29.21
CA SER A 222 21.78 7.89 -28.51
C SER A 222 20.52 8.50 -27.85
N LEU A 223 20.62 8.76 -26.54
CA LEU A 223 19.52 9.34 -25.79
C LEU A 223 19.38 10.83 -26.10
N GLY A 224 18.17 11.26 -26.41
CA GLY A 224 17.88 12.63 -26.78
C GLY A 224 17.43 13.50 -25.61
N ARG A 225 16.19 13.94 -25.65
CA ARG A 225 15.56 14.81 -24.64
C ARG A 225 14.38 14.09 -24.00
N VAL A 226 14.11 14.43 -22.74
CA VAL A 226 12.92 14.06 -22.00
C VAL A 226 12.15 15.34 -21.68
N TRP A 227 10.84 15.24 -21.69
CA TRP A 227 9.94 16.31 -21.28
C TRP A 227 8.71 15.72 -20.58
N TRP A 228 8.05 16.52 -19.78
CA TRP A 228 6.81 16.19 -19.10
C TRP A 228 5.91 17.41 -18.97
N SER A 229 4.65 17.16 -18.72
CA SER A 229 3.69 18.19 -18.31
C SER A 229 3.03 17.76 -17.02
N GLY A 230 2.77 18.69 -16.14
CA GLY A 230 2.14 18.41 -14.84
C GLY A 230 1.91 19.69 -14.04
N GLN A 231 1.28 19.50 -12.89
CA GLN A 231 1.07 20.53 -11.89
C GLN A 231 1.50 19.99 -10.54
N ARG A 232 2.03 20.84 -9.70
CA ARG A 232 2.36 20.51 -8.31
C ARG A 232 1.93 21.65 -7.40
N ASP A 233 1.56 21.28 -6.19
CA ASP A 233 1.34 22.26 -5.13
C ASP A 233 2.67 22.77 -4.57
N VAL A 234 2.65 23.94 -3.94
CA VAL A 234 3.86 24.60 -3.42
C VAL A 234 4.62 23.72 -2.44
N ASP A 235 3.90 22.95 -1.62
CA ASP A 235 4.47 22.09 -0.58
C ASP A 235 4.74 20.66 -1.07
N SER A 236 4.45 20.35 -2.35
CA SER A 236 4.71 19.04 -2.92
C SER A 236 6.06 18.99 -3.64
N LYS A 237 6.65 17.80 -3.70
CA LYS A 237 7.90 17.54 -4.43
C LYS A 237 7.67 16.43 -5.44
N ILE A 238 8.03 16.69 -6.69
CA ILE A 238 8.04 15.68 -7.74
C ILE A 238 9.49 15.44 -8.15
N LEU A 239 9.94 14.20 -8.06
CA LEU A 239 11.26 13.77 -8.52
C LEU A 239 11.08 12.93 -9.78
N ILE A 240 11.70 13.35 -10.86
CA ILE A 240 11.71 12.61 -12.12
C ILE A 240 13.14 12.12 -12.35
N GLN A 241 13.27 10.84 -12.68
CA GLN A 241 14.55 10.20 -12.82
C GLN A 241 14.55 9.29 -14.05
N THR A 242 15.71 9.15 -14.68
CA THR A 242 15.94 8.14 -15.71
C THR A 242 17.19 7.33 -15.38
N ARG A 243 17.23 6.11 -15.89
CA ARG A 243 18.43 5.28 -15.98
C ARG A 243 18.45 4.55 -17.33
N SER A 244 19.62 4.10 -17.76
CA SER A 244 19.78 3.39 -19.01
C SER A 244 20.53 2.08 -18.84
N GLY A 245 20.22 1.10 -19.67
CA GLY A 245 20.76 -0.24 -19.59
C GLY A 245 21.10 -0.87 -20.92
N SER A 246 21.91 -1.93 -20.87
CA SER A 246 22.30 -2.75 -22.03
C SER A 246 21.41 -3.98 -22.21
N ASP A 247 20.62 -4.33 -21.21
CA ASP A 247 19.64 -5.45 -21.23
C ASP A 247 18.30 -5.03 -20.61
N ASN A 248 17.33 -5.93 -20.60
CA ASN A 248 15.99 -5.70 -20.08
C ASN A 248 15.82 -6.08 -18.61
N GLN A 249 16.89 -6.34 -17.86
CA GLN A 249 16.84 -6.74 -16.46
C GLN A 249 17.54 -5.72 -15.55
N PRO A 250 16.88 -4.64 -15.13
CA PRO A 250 17.49 -3.60 -14.30
C PRO A 250 17.76 -4.02 -12.85
N GLU A 251 17.33 -5.21 -12.46
CA GLU A 251 17.40 -5.72 -11.10
C GLU A 251 17.99 -7.13 -11.05
N VAL A 252 18.76 -7.41 -10.00
CA VAL A 252 19.28 -8.73 -9.67
C VAL A 252 18.44 -9.33 -8.56
N TYR A 253 17.87 -10.49 -8.82
CA TYR A 253 16.99 -11.22 -7.92
C TYR A 253 17.75 -12.30 -7.16
N TRP A 254 17.69 -12.29 -5.83
CA TRP A 254 18.42 -13.21 -4.96
C TRP A 254 17.46 -14.20 -4.32
N ARG A 255 17.90 -15.44 -4.14
CA ARG A 255 17.19 -16.45 -3.35
C ARG A 255 18.05 -16.91 -2.18
N LYS A 256 17.42 -17.26 -1.08
CA LYS A 256 18.05 -17.86 0.09
C LYS A 256 18.46 -19.29 -0.21
N THR A 257 19.66 -19.68 0.19
CA THR A 257 20.16 -21.05 -0.02
C THR A 257 19.70 -22.04 1.06
N GLY A 258 19.13 -21.52 2.16
CA GLY A 258 18.81 -22.34 3.36
C GLY A 258 20.01 -22.57 4.28
N VAL A 259 21.18 -22.01 3.97
CA VAL A 259 22.38 -22.09 4.80
C VAL A 259 22.71 -20.70 5.35
N GLY A 260 22.27 -20.46 6.59
CA GLY A 260 22.41 -19.13 7.22
C GLY A 260 21.82 -18.02 6.37
N ASP A 261 22.53 -16.89 6.28
CA ASP A 261 22.11 -15.72 5.50
C ASP A 261 22.58 -15.72 4.04
N GLN A 262 23.11 -16.87 3.55
CA GLN A 262 23.62 -16.96 2.19
C GLN A 262 22.51 -16.83 1.15
N GLN A 263 22.78 -16.01 0.15
CA GLN A 263 21.89 -15.78 -0.98
C GLN A 263 22.65 -15.91 -2.29
N VAL A 264 21.97 -16.45 -3.30
CA VAL A 264 22.48 -16.57 -4.67
C VAL A 264 21.49 -16.00 -5.65
N PHE A 265 21.98 -15.41 -6.75
CA PHE A 265 21.15 -14.81 -7.80
C PHE A 265 20.97 -15.71 -9.03
N THR A 266 21.47 -16.97 -8.95
CA THR A 266 21.37 -17.93 -10.05
C THR A 266 20.41 -19.05 -9.73
N LEU A 267 19.82 -19.62 -10.78
CA LEU A 267 19.12 -20.89 -10.77
C LEU A 267 20.11 -22.06 -10.60
N ALA A 268 19.59 -23.27 -10.39
CA ALA A 268 20.43 -24.48 -10.23
C ALA A 268 21.30 -24.79 -11.46
N ASN A 269 20.91 -24.35 -12.65
CA ASN A 269 21.64 -24.49 -13.90
C ASN A 269 22.71 -23.39 -14.11
N GLY A 270 22.88 -22.46 -13.14
CA GLY A 270 23.86 -21.38 -13.20
C GLY A 270 23.39 -20.11 -13.95
N THR A 271 22.19 -20.09 -14.54
CA THR A 271 21.66 -18.90 -15.21
C THR A 271 21.18 -17.86 -14.19
N PRO A 272 21.34 -16.55 -14.44
CA PRO A 272 20.74 -15.51 -13.61
C PRO A 272 19.23 -15.71 -13.47
N MET A 273 18.70 -15.42 -12.27
CA MET A 273 17.28 -15.53 -11.99
C MET A 273 16.53 -14.36 -12.58
N SER A 274 15.48 -14.65 -13.37
CA SER A 274 14.59 -13.60 -13.87
C SER A 274 13.59 -13.15 -12.79
N ARG A 275 12.90 -12.01 -13.04
CA ARG A 275 11.79 -11.55 -12.22
C ARG A 275 10.71 -12.63 -12.05
N ALA A 276 10.35 -13.31 -13.16
CA ALA A 276 9.34 -14.36 -13.13
C ALA A 276 9.77 -15.55 -12.26
N ASP A 277 11.03 -15.98 -12.37
CA ASP A 277 11.58 -17.06 -11.52
C ASP A 277 11.53 -16.71 -10.04
N TYR A 278 11.90 -15.44 -9.70
CA TYR A 278 11.89 -14.97 -8.33
C TYR A 278 10.49 -14.97 -7.72
N PHE A 279 9.49 -14.44 -8.44
CA PHE A 279 8.12 -14.38 -7.94
C PHE A 279 7.41 -15.76 -7.95
N ALA A 280 7.92 -16.73 -8.69
CA ALA A 280 7.50 -18.14 -8.59
C ALA A 280 8.02 -18.85 -7.34
N LEU A 281 9.08 -18.31 -6.70
CA LEU A 281 9.59 -18.91 -5.45
C LEU A 281 8.62 -18.73 -4.29
N PRO A 282 8.57 -19.68 -3.34
CA PRO A 282 7.91 -19.46 -2.05
C PRO A 282 8.47 -18.23 -1.33
N GLN A 283 7.62 -17.47 -0.65
CA GLN A 283 8.00 -16.22 -0.01
C GLN A 283 9.17 -16.35 0.98
N ASN A 284 9.21 -17.43 1.74
CA ASN A 284 10.28 -17.69 2.71
C ASN A 284 11.66 -18.00 2.04
N VAL A 285 11.69 -18.34 0.75
CA VAL A 285 12.91 -18.60 -0.03
C VAL A 285 13.38 -17.36 -0.78
N ARG A 286 12.50 -16.37 -1.00
CA ARG A 286 12.88 -15.12 -1.65
C ARG A 286 13.90 -14.38 -0.81
N GLY A 287 14.98 -13.94 -1.46
CA GLY A 287 16.01 -13.10 -0.89
C GLY A 287 15.80 -11.62 -1.24
N ARG A 288 16.87 -10.85 -1.19
CA ARG A 288 16.86 -9.43 -1.56
C ARG A 288 16.71 -9.24 -3.08
N ILE A 289 16.28 -8.04 -3.46
CA ILE A 289 16.37 -7.52 -4.84
C ILE A 289 17.37 -6.37 -4.80
N THR A 290 18.32 -6.35 -5.74
CA THR A 290 19.34 -5.29 -5.85
C THR A 290 19.34 -4.73 -7.26
N GLN A 291 19.85 -3.50 -7.42
CA GLN A 291 20.04 -2.93 -8.75
C GLN A 291 21.17 -3.67 -9.48
N ASP A 292 21.02 -3.88 -10.79
CA ASP A 292 22.09 -4.37 -11.65
C ASP A 292 22.97 -3.19 -12.09
N LEU A 293 24.00 -2.89 -11.32
CA LEU A 293 24.94 -1.80 -11.64
C LEU A 293 26.03 -2.19 -12.67
N GLU A 294 26.06 -3.45 -13.12
CA GLU A 294 26.94 -3.89 -14.19
C GLU A 294 26.37 -3.51 -15.57
N ASN A 295 25.09 -3.74 -15.78
CA ASN A 295 24.42 -3.50 -17.05
C ASN A 295 23.59 -2.21 -17.08
N TRP A 296 23.25 -1.65 -15.92
CA TRP A 296 22.40 -0.46 -15.77
C TRP A 296 23.13 0.68 -15.06
N SER A 297 22.89 1.90 -15.51
CA SER A 297 23.37 3.09 -14.80
C SER A 297 22.60 3.31 -13.49
N VAL A 298 23.16 4.13 -12.62
CA VAL A 298 22.41 4.72 -11.50
C VAL A 298 21.30 5.62 -12.02
N TRP A 299 20.33 5.93 -11.15
CA TRP A 299 19.27 6.88 -11.45
C TRP A 299 19.83 8.31 -11.53
N HIS A 300 19.50 9.03 -12.60
CA HIS A 300 19.82 10.44 -12.80
C HIS A 300 18.56 11.26 -12.59
N THR A 301 18.61 12.20 -11.67
CA THR A 301 17.48 13.03 -11.25
C THR A 301 17.47 14.35 -12.03
N TYR A 302 16.26 14.83 -12.33
CA TYR A 302 15.99 16.11 -12.98
C TYR A 302 15.24 17.03 -12.02
N GLU A 303 15.52 18.32 -12.10
CA GLU A 303 14.65 19.31 -11.49
C GLU A 303 13.32 19.35 -12.26
N TYR A 304 12.21 19.50 -11.53
CA TYR A 304 10.88 19.42 -12.13
C TYR A 304 10.68 20.46 -13.26
N GLU A 305 11.18 21.67 -13.06
CA GLU A 305 11.05 22.78 -13.99
C GLU A 305 11.82 22.55 -15.31
N ASP A 306 12.94 21.87 -15.27
CA ASP A 306 13.81 21.64 -16.45
C ASP A 306 13.12 20.86 -17.55
N GLY A 307 12.20 19.96 -17.19
CA GLY A 307 11.53 19.09 -18.13
C GLY A 307 10.26 19.65 -18.72
N LEU A 308 9.72 20.75 -18.19
CA LEU A 308 8.50 21.37 -18.73
C LEU A 308 8.71 21.85 -20.18
N ASP A 309 9.89 22.36 -20.49
CA ASP A 309 10.33 22.75 -21.86
C ASP A 309 11.22 21.70 -22.52
N GLY A 310 11.48 20.59 -21.81
CA GLY A 310 12.33 19.50 -22.22
C GLY A 310 13.79 19.71 -21.88
N THR A 311 14.42 18.68 -21.34
CA THR A 311 15.82 18.66 -20.96
C THR A 311 16.57 17.47 -21.57
N ARG A 312 17.90 17.55 -21.65
CA ARG A 312 18.70 16.42 -22.15
C ARG A 312 18.61 15.25 -21.16
N ILE A 313 18.49 14.03 -21.68
CA ILE A 313 18.60 12.83 -20.86
C ILE A 313 20.04 12.72 -20.32
N LEU A 314 20.15 12.63 -19.00
CA LEU A 314 21.44 12.59 -18.29
C LEU A 314 21.99 11.15 -18.19
N SER A 315 21.13 10.14 -18.38
CA SER A 315 21.56 8.74 -18.36
C SER A 315 22.56 8.46 -19.48
N PRO A 316 23.58 7.62 -19.26
CA PRO A 316 24.61 7.34 -20.25
C PRO A 316 24.04 6.72 -21.54
N GLY A 317 24.61 7.12 -22.68
CA GLY A 317 24.31 6.52 -23.99
C GLY A 317 25.61 6.32 -24.80
N PRO A 318 25.60 5.49 -25.89
CA PRO A 318 24.42 4.77 -26.42
C PRO A 318 24.01 3.56 -25.56
N ARG A 319 22.69 3.31 -25.45
CA ARG A 319 22.10 2.18 -24.74
C ARG A 319 20.84 1.70 -25.48
N GLN A 320 20.47 0.46 -25.26
CA GLN A 320 19.24 -0.11 -25.86
C GLN A 320 18.01 0.13 -24.98
N PHE A 321 18.18 0.17 -23.66
CA PHE A 321 17.06 0.30 -22.74
C PHE A 321 17.14 1.59 -21.93
N VAL A 322 15.97 2.15 -21.64
CA VAL A 322 15.79 3.29 -20.74
C VAL A 322 14.65 2.98 -19.77
N GLN A 323 14.76 3.47 -18.55
CA GLN A 323 13.71 3.36 -17.55
C GLN A 323 13.44 4.73 -16.93
N LEU A 324 12.15 5.02 -16.67
CA LEU A 324 11.66 6.22 -16.03
C LEU A 324 11.20 5.91 -14.60
N ARG A 325 11.44 6.84 -13.69
CA ARG A 325 10.87 6.84 -12.35
C ARG A 325 10.34 8.22 -12.00
N ILE A 326 9.19 8.25 -11.34
CA ILE A 326 8.54 9.44 -10.81
C ILE A 326 8.20 9.14 -9.34
N ASP A 327 8.65 10.02 -8.44
CA ASP A 327 8.36 9.95 -6.99
C ASP A 327 7.72 11.24 -6.49
#